data_71bd860ae5dc8a8bc1dbde2abfcebef6
#
_entry.id   71bd860ae5dc8a8bc1dbde2abfcebef6
#
_cell.length_a   1.000
_cell.length_b   1.000
_cell.length_c   1.000
_cell.angle_alpha   90.00
_cell.angle_beta   90.00
_cell.angle_gamma   90.00
#
_symmetry.space_group_name_H-M   'P 1'
#
loop_
_entity.id
_entity.type
_entity.pdbx_description
1 polymer ?
#
loop_
_entity_poly.entity_id
_entity_poly.type
_entity_poly.pdbx_seq_one_letter_code
_entity_poly.pdbx_strand_id
1 'polypeptide(L)'
;MAVVPTPGPKGPRRSLHFVPGGNARMFEKALTLNADTLILDLEDSVTPENKEAARRAVCDWIEQADFGAKECLVRINPQDSPWGRDDAEAIAAARPDGLVLPKVSSRASVDAVDQLISAIEEQNNVQPGAISLVLIGTELPEAVFCLADMAGNGRVDGLTWGAEDLAGELGARAKRNAEGVYLDVFRFVRSSCLLAAVANQV
;
A
#
# COMPACT_ATOMS: atom_id res chain seq x y z
N MET A 1 30.03 -1.78 2.39
CA MET A 1 29.01 -2.68 1.82
C MET A 1 28.26 -1.87 0.78
N ALA A 2 28.20 -2.32 -0.48
CA ALA A 2 27.40 -1.63 -1.49
C ALA A 2 25.91 -1.81 -1.10
N VAL A 3 25.17 -0.71 -0.99
CA VAL A 3 23.72 -0.73 -0.84
C VAL A 3 23.19 -1.32 -2.14
N VAL A 4 22.62 -2.52 -2.08
CA VAL A 4 21.90 -3.11 -3.21
C VAL A 4 20.66 -2.23 -3.41
N PRO A 5 20.45 -1.62 -4.58
CA PRO A 5 19.26 -0.81 -4.82
C PRO A 5 18.02 -1.68 -4.61
N THR A 6 17.06 -1.17 -3.86
CA THR A 6 15.71 -1.77 -3.80
C THR A 6 15.22 -1.90 -5.25
N PRO A 7 14.64 -3.02 -5.67
CA PRO A 7 14.00 -3.08 -6.98
C PRO A 7 12.90 -2.02 -7.00
N GLY A 8 13.11 -0.97 -7.76
CA GLY A 8 12.09 0.06 -7.96
C GLY A 8 10.91 -0.52 -8.77
N PRO A 9 9.82 0.25 -8.92
CA PRO A 9 8.67 -0.17 -9.69
C PRO A 9 9.08 -0.64 -11.09
N LYS A 10 8.39 -1.63 -11.63
CA LYS A 10 8.64 -2.19 -13.00
C LYS A 10 8.55 -1.13 -14.10
N GLY A 11 8.00 0.05 -13.77
CA GLY A 11 7.84 1.18 -14.67
C GLY A 11 7.16 2.36 -13.97
N PRO A 12 6.76 3.41 -14.70
CA PRO A 12 6.08 4.56 -14.12
C PRO A 12 4.70 4.16 -13.60
N ARG A 13 4.38 4.52 -12.37
CA ARG A 13 3.06 4.34 -11.73
C ARG A 13 2.08 5.45 -12.13
N ARG A 14 1.66 5.51 -13.39
CA ARG A 14 0.70 6.51 -13.88
C ARG A 14 -0.74 6.14 -13.54
N SER A 15 -1.02 4.84 -13.41
CA SER A 15 -2.34 4.29 -13.11
C SER A 15 -2.22 3.11 -12.15
N LEU A 16 -2.83 3.25 -10.97
CA LEU A 16 -2.94 2.21 -9.96
C LEU A 16 -4.41 1.82 -9.87
N HIS A 17 -4.71 0.54 -10.08
CA HIS A 17 -6.08 0.03 -10.10
C HIS A 17 -6.33 -0.93 -8.96
N PHE A 18 -7.26 -0.56 -8.07
CA PHE A 18 -7.67 -1.41 -6.95
C PHE A 18 -8.58 -2.55 -7.43
N VAL A 19 -8.28 -3.76 -6.95
CA VAL A 19 -9.02 -4.99 -7.27
C VAL A 19 -9.42 -5.65 -5.95
N PRO A 20 -10.73 -5.80 -5.67
CA PRO A 20 -11.18 -6.45 -4.44
C PRO A 20 -10.63 -7.87 -4.29
N GLY A 21 -10.01 -8.15 -3.16
CA GLY A 21 -9.56 -9.50 -2.80
C GLY A 21 -10.74 -10.48 -2.73
N GLY A 22 -10.55 -11.67 -3.26
CA GLY A 22 -11.61 -12.70 -3.30
C GLY A 22 -12.64 -12.55 -4.43
N ASN A 23 -12.53 -11.53 -5.31
CA ASN A 23 -13.37 -11.39 -6.49
C ASN A 23 -12.63 -11.80 -7.77
N ALA A 24 -12.62 -13.11 -8.06
CA ALA A 24 -11.89 -13.68 -9.19
C ALA A 24 -12.28 -13.04 -10.53
N ARG A 25 -13.57 -12.75 -10.76
CA ARG A 25 -14.04 -12.12 -12.02
C ARG A 25 -13.46 -10.73 -12.21
N MET A 26 -13.38 -9.93 -11.14
CA MET A 26 -12.78 -8.60 -11.22
C MET A 26 -11.27 -8.70 -11.40
N PHE A 27 -10.62 -9.65 -10.78
CA PHE A 27 -9.20 -9.91 -10.94
C PHE A 27 -8.84 -10.30 -12.40
N GLU A 28 -9.52 -11.30 -12.97
CA GLU A 28 -9.34 -11.71 -14.36
C GLU A 28 -9.50 -10.52 -15.33
N LYS A 29 -10.54 -9.70 -15.09
CA LYS A 29 -10.75 -8.49 -15.89
C LYS A 29 -9.61 -7.49 -15.72
N ALA A 30 -9.12 -7.29 -14.49
CA ALA A 30 -8.06 -6.33 -14.20
C ALA A 30 -6.74 -6.68 -14.91
N LEU A 31 -6.42 -7.97 -15.06
CA LEU A 31 -5.25 -8.42 -15.83
C LEU A 31 -5.30 -7.93 -17.29
N THR A 32 -6.49 -7.73 -17.87
CA THR A 32 -6.66 -7.26 -19.25
C THR A 32 -6.66 -5.73 -19.39
N LEU A 33 -6.70 -4.98 -18.28
CA LEU A 33 -6.71 -3.51 -18.30
C LEU A 33 -5.34 -2.94 -18.66
N ASN A 34 -5.33 -1.76 -19.24
CA ASN A 34 -4.11 -1.00 -19.49
C ASN A 34 -3.74 -0.16 -18.26
N ALA A 35 -3.51 -0.85 -17.11
CA ALA A 35 -3.02 -0.23 -15.88
C ALA A 35 -1.54 -0.57 -15.68
N ASP A 36 -0.77 0.35 -15.10
CA ASP A 36 0.64 0.10 -14.78
C ASP A 36 0.76 -0.79 -13.54
N THR A 37 -0.11 -0.58 -12.55
CA THR A 37 -0.10 -1.28 -11.26
C THR A 37 -1.49 -1.82 -10.93
N LEU A 38 -1.57 -3.06 -10.47
CA LEU A 38 -2.77 -3.61 -9.82
C LEU A 38 -2.53 -3.65 -8.31
N ILE A 39 -3.49 -3.15 -7.53
CA ILE A 39 -3.49 -3.24 -6.08
C ILE A 39 -4.57 -4.24 -5.68
N LEU A 40 -4.16 -5.44 -5.28
CA LEU A 40 -5.06 -6.44 -4.73
C LEU A 40 -5.44 -6.04 -3.30
N ASP A 41 -6.71 -5.84 -3.04
CA ASP A 41 -7.17 -5.18 -1.82
C ASP A 41 -7.73 -6.18 -0.81
N LEU A 42 -7.11 -6.27 0.36
CA LEU A 42 -7.58 -7.05 1.50
C LEU A 42 -8.28 -6.20 2.58
N GLU A 43 -8.27 -4.88 2.43
CA GLU A 43 -8.81 -3.96 3.41
C GLU A 43 -10.29 -3.66 3.15
N ASP A 44 -10.66 -2.45 2.77
CA ASP A 44 -12.03 -1.94 2.74
C ASP A 44 -12.96 -2.68 1.78
N SER A 45 -12.42 -3.28 0.73
CA SER A 45 -13.22 -4.04 -0.25
C SER A 45 -13.63 -5.44 0.22
N VAL A 46 -13.16 -5.88 1.38
CA VAL A 46 -13.40 -7.23 1.93
C VAL A 46 -14.07 -7.13 3.29
N THR A 47 -15.21 -7.79 3.44
CA THR A 47 -15.90 -7.83 4.74
C THR A 47 -15.13 -8.69 5.76
N PRO A 48 -15.29 -8.45 7.08
CA PRO A 48 -14.58 -9.19 8.13
C PRO A 48 -14.64 -10.71 7.99
N GLU A 49 -15.80 -11.25 7.62
CA GLU A 49 -16.04 -12.69 7.51
C GLU A 49 -15.27 -13.32 6.34
N ASN A 50 -14.87 -12.50 5.36
CA ASN A 50 -14.20 -12.95 4.14
C ASN A 50 -12.69 -12.67 4.13
N LYS A 51 -12.13 -12.02 5.15
CA LYS A 51 -10.72 -11.61 5.20
C LYS A 51 -9.75 -12.77 4.94
N GLU A 52 -9.92 -13.91 5.63
CA GLU A 52 -9.06 -15.07 5.46
C GLU A 52 -9.20 -15.72 4.07
N ALA A 53 -10.43 -15.80 3.57
CA ALA A 53 -10.67 -16.38 2.24
C ALA A 53 -10.07 -15.49 1.14
N ALA A 54 -10.21 -14.18 1.27
CA ALA A 54 -9.61 -13.20 0.36
C ALA A 54 -8.08 -13.26 0.39
N ARG A 55 -7.46 -13.35 1.58
CA ARG A 55 -6.01 -13.52 1.74
C ARG A 55 -5.51 -14.74 0.97
N ARG A 56 -6.15 -15.90 1.16
CA ARG A 56 -5.79 -17.13 0.43
C ARG A 56 -5.92 -16.96 -1.07
N ALA A 57 -7.03 -16.41 -1.54
CA ALA A 57 -7.26 -16.18 -2.96
C ALA A 57 -6.21 -15.23 -3.57
N VAL A 58 -5.83 -14.17 -2.85
CA VAL A 58 -4.81 -13.22 -3.30
C VAL A 58 -3.43 -13.89 -3.37
N CYS A 59 -3.06 -14.73 -2.39
CA CYS A 59 -1.82 -15.52 -2.46
C CYS A 59 -1.82 -16.41 -3.72
N ASP A 60 -2.90 -17.16 -3.96
CA ASP A 60 -3.04 -18.02 -5.13
C ASP A 60 -2.91 -17.22 -6.44
N TRP A 61 -3.49 -16.01 -6.51
CA TRP A 61 -3.39 -15.16 -7.70
C TRP A 61 -1.96 -14.66 -7.94
N ILE A 62 -1.23 -14.26 -6.89
CA ILE A 62 0.16 -13.81 -7.00
C ILE A 62 1.04 -14.95 -7.53
N GLU A 63 0.84 -16.17 -7.04
CA GLU A 63 1.64 -17.34 -7.41
C GLU A 63 1.33 -17.90 -8.81
N GLN A 64 0.08 -17.77 -9.29
CA GLN A 64 -0.39 -18.48 -10.48
C GLN A 64 -0.63 -17.58 -11.68
N ALA A 65 -0.89 -16.28 -11.49
CA ALA A 65 -1.25 -15.40 -12.58
C ALA A 65 -0.03 -14.78 -13.27
N ASP A 66 -0.17 -14.54 -14.56
CA ASP A 66 0.78 -13.72 -15.31
C ASP A 66 0.33 -12.26 -15.30
N PHE A 67 1.03 -11.43 -14.56
CA PHE A 67 0.81 -9.98 -14.50
C PHE A 67 1.44 -9.25 -15.70
N GLY A 68 2.24 -9.93 -16.53
CA GLY A 68 2.97 -9.32 -17.64
C GLY A 68 3.90 -8.20 -17.17
N ALA A 69 3.73 -7.01 -17.73
CA ALA A 69 4.50 -5.82 -17.34
C ALA A 69 3.87 -5.04 -16.17
N LYS A 70 2.74 -5.47 -15.64
CA LYS A 70 2.07 -4.79 -14.53
C LYS A 70 2.78 -5.08 -13.21
N GLU A 71 2.88 -4.07 -12.38
CA GLU A 71 3.27 -4.23 -10.99
C GLU A 71 2.11 -4.80 -10.17
N CYS A 72 2.40 -5.75 -9.31
CA CYS A 72 1.45 -6.36 -8.37
C CYS A 72 1.71 -5.86 -6.96
N LEU A 73 0.87 -4.99 -6.46
CA LEU A 73 0.86 -4.57 -5.06
C LEU A 73 -0.32 -5.19 -4.32
N VAL A 74 -0.20 -5.34 -3.01
CA VAL A 74 -1.30 -5.80 -2.15
C VAL A 74 -1.54 -4.80 -1.03
N ARG A 75 -2.75 -4.24 -0.96
CA ARG A 75 -3.16 -3.48 0.22
C ARG A 75 -3.59 -4.44 1.32
N ILE A 76 -2.80 -4.51 2.37
CA ILE A 76 -3.07 -5.33 3.56
C ILE A 76 -3.96 -4.58 4.55
N ASN A 77 -4.49 -5.29 5.54
CA ASN A 77 -5.19 -4.63 6.63
C ASN A 77 -4.22 -3.85 7.54
N PRO A 78 -4.70 -2.83 8.27
CA PRO A 78 -3.88 -2.09 9.24
C PRO A 78 -3.18 -3.04 10.23
N GLN A 79 -1.94 -2.71 10.63
CA GLN A 79 -1.12 -3.59 11.47
C GLN A 79 -1.68 -3.81 12.87
N ASP A 80 -2.45 -2.88 13.40
CA ASP A 80 -3.15 -2.95 14.67
C ASP A 80 -4.52 -3.65 14.58
N SER A 81 -4.92 -4.06 13.37
CA SER A 81 -6.12 -4.87 13.16
C SER A 81 -5.87 -6.35 13.44
N PRO A 82 -6.92 -7.16 13.68
CA PRO A 82 -6.78 -8.61 13.88
C PRO A 82 -6.17 -9.35 12.68
N TRP A 83 -6.10 -8.74 11.50
CA TRP A 83 -5.68 -9.39 10.25
C TRP A 83 -4.34 -8.90 9.71
N GLY A 84 -3.90 -7.70 10.10
CA GLY A 84 -2.77 -7.00 9.47
C GLY A 84 -1.47 -7.78 9.49
N ARG A 85 -1.13 -8.38 10.63
CA ARG A 85 0.07 -9.19 10.76
C ARG A 85 0.02 -10.44 9.87
N ASP A 86 -1.07 -11.19 9.94
CA ASP A 86 -1.25 -12.41 9.14
C ASP A 86 -1.28 -12.11 7.64
N ASP A 87 -1.84 -10.96 7.23
CA ASP A 87 -1.80 -10.51 5.86
C ASP A 87 -0.36 -10.26 5.43
N ALA A 88 0.41 -9.49 6.21
CA ALA A 88 1.80 -9.17 5.89
C ALA A 88 2.65 -10.45 5.75
N GLU A 89 2.48 -11.40 6.67
CA GLU A 89 3.20 -12.67 6.65
C GLU A 89 2.86 -13.52 5.40
N ALA A 90 1.57 -13.74 5.14
CA ALA A 90 1.13 -14.59 4.04
C ALA A 90 1.43 -13.97 2.67
N ILE A 91 1.17 -12.66 2.53
CA ILE A 91 1.36 -11.97 1.25
C ILE A 91 2.86 -11.81 0.93
N ALA A 92 3.70 -11.50 1.92
CA ALA A 92 5.15 -11.44 1.68
C ALA A 92 5.72 -12.81 1.25
N ALA A 93 5.19 -13.90 1.81
CA ALA A 93 5.59 -15.26 1.40
C ALA A 93 5.18 -15.58 -0.05
N ALA A 94 4.06 -15.04 -0.54
CA ALA A 94 3.60 -15.17 -1.92
C ALA A 94 4.39 -14.29 -2.93
N ARG A 95 5.19 -13.33 -2.44
CA ARG A 95 6.17 -12.52 -3.21
C ARG A 95 5.53 -11.57 -4.24
N PRO A 96 4.66 -10.64 -3.85
CA PRO A 96 4.26 -9.54 -4.70
C PRO A 96 5.44 -8.59 -4.96
N ASP A 97 5.27 -7.62 -5.84
CA ASP A 97 6.25 -6.55 -6.03
C ASP A 97 6.30 -5.60 -4.81
N GLY A 98 5.19 -5.45 -4.06
CA GLY A 98 5.16 -4.66 -2.85
C GLY A 98 3.87 -4.74 -2.05
N LEU A 99 3.89 -4.15 -0.85
CA LEU A 99 2.71 -3.97 0.00
C LEU A 99 2.28 -2.51 0.05
N VAL A 100 0.97 -2.28 0.05
CA VAL A 100 0.37 -0.98 0.34
C VAL A 100 -0.09 -0.98 1.79
N LEU A 101 0.48 -0.07 2.59
CA LEU A 101 0.17 0.04 4.01
C LEU A 101 -0.85 1.15 4.25
N PRO A 102 -2.09 0.82 4.65
CA PRO A 102 -3.07 1.79 5.08
C PRO A 102 -2.85 2.19 6.53
N LYS A 103 -3.40 3.31 6.93
CA LYS A 103 -3.54 3.78 8.32
C LYS A 103 -2.22 3.74 9.12
N VAL A 104 -1.10 4.01 8.44
CA VAL A 104 0.20 4.16 9.09
C VAL A 104 0.24 5.47 9.86
N SER A 105 0.75 5.43 11.10
CA SER A 105 0.76 6.60 12.00
C SER A 105 2.16 7.10 12.35
N SER A 106 3.20 6.30 12.13
CA SER A 106 4.56 6.63 12.55
C SER A 106 5.62 5.84 11.79
N ARG A 107 6.88 6.33 11.86
CA ARG A 107 8.04 5.60 11.35
C ARG A 107 8.17 4.21 12.00
N ALA A 108 7.91 4.11 13.28
CA ALA A 108 8.02 2.83 14.00
C ALA A 108 7.04 1.78 13.48
N SER A 109 5.82 2.19 13.05
CA SER A 109 4.86 1.25 12.45
C SER A 109 5.35 0.74 11.09
N VAL A 110 6.00 1.58 10.30
CA VAL A 110 6.61 1.19 9.00
C VAL A 110 7.80 0.26 9.23
N ASP A 111 8.69 0.60 10.17
CA ASP A 111 9.87 -0.20 10.49
C ASP A 111 9.49 -1.60 11.01
N ALA A 112 8.39 -1.72 11.74
CA ALA A 112 7.90 -3.03 12.22
C ALA A 112 7.48 -3.95 11.04
N VAL A 113 6.82 -3.39 10.03
CA VAL A 113 6.47 -4.15 8.81
C VAL A 113 7.71 -4.49 7.99
N ASP A 114 8.64 -3.55 7.84
CA ASP A 114 9.91 -3.79 7.17
C ASP A 114 10.69 -4.96 7.81
N GLN A 115 10.79 -4.97 9.14
CA GLN A 115 11.45 -6.07 9.87
C GLN A 115 10.74 -7.42 9.63
N LEU A 116 9.41 -7.42 9.65
CA LEU A 116 8.62 -8.63 9.37
C LEU A 116 8.88 -9.16 7.95
N ILE A 117 8.81 -8.30 6.95
CA ILE A 117 9.06 -8.68 5.55
C ILE A 117 10.50 -9.16 5.39
N SER A 118 11.48 -8.49 5.99
CA SER A 118 12.89 -8.87 5.93
C SER A 118 13.14 -10.28 6.47
N ALA A 119 12.49 -10.64 7.58
CA ALA A 119 12.57 -11.99 8.13
C ALA A 119 11.97 -13.04 7.19
N ILE A 120 10.87 -12.71 6.51
CA ILE A 120 10.20 -13.60 5.56
C ILE A 120 11.05 -13.76 4.28
N GLU A 121 11.63 -12.68 3.76
CA GLU A 121 12.56 -12.72 2.63
C GLU A 121 13.74 -13.64 2.93
N GLU A 122 14.34 -13.53 4.13
CA GLU A 122 15.45 -14.40 4.57
C GLU A 122 15.02 -15.87 4.64
N GLN A 123 13.89 -16.17 5.30
CA GLN A 123 13.37 -17.54 5.45
C GLN A 123 13.07 -18.21 4.10
N ASN A 124 12.66 -17.43 3.11
CA ASN A 124 12.28 -17.92 1.79
C ASN A 124 13.39 -17.78 0.73
N ASN A 125 14.62 -17.41 1.14
CA ASN A 125 15.74 -17.14 0.23
C ASN A 125 15.39 -16.13 -0.88
N VAL A 126 14.60 -15.12 -0.54
CA VAL A 126 14.29 -13.97 -1.39
C VAL A 126 15.36 -12.91 -1.18
N GLN A 127 15.67 -12.15 -2.23
CA GLN A 127 16.63 -11.06 -2.11
C GLN A 127 16.11 -10.02 -1.09
N PRO A 128 16.92 -9.61 -0.11
CA PRO A 128 16.52 -8.58 0.84
C PRO A 128 16.08 -7.28 0.14
N GLY A 129 14.93 -6.77 0.53
CA GLY A 129 14.36 -5.56 -0.08
C GLY A 129 13.65 -5.79 -1.41
N ALA A 130 13.37 -7.03 -1.80
CA ALA A 130 12.65 -7.35 -3.03
C ALA A 130 11.18 -6.89 -3.01
N ILE A 131 10.56 -6.88 -1.82
CA ILE A 131 9.18 -6.43 -1.64
C ILE A 131 9.19 -4.98 -1.17
N SER A 132 8.66 -4.06 -1.96
CA SER A 132 8.61 -2.63 -1.63
C SER A 132 7.42 -2.27 -0.73
N LEU A 133 7.44 -1.05 -0.18
CA LEU A 133 6.33 -0.48 0.58
C LEU A 133 5.81 0.79 -0.09
N VAL A 134 4.50 0.87 -0.26
CA VAL A 134 3.78 2.08 -0.63
C VAL A 134 2.88 2.47 0.55
N LEU A 135 2.99 3.71 1.04
CA LEU A 135 2.22 4.14 2.20
C LEU A 135 1.01 4.97 1.78
N ILE A 136 -0.18 4.68 2.35
CA ILE A 136 -1.28 5.63 2.35
C ILE A 136 -1.10 6.51 3.60
N GLY A 137 -0.17 7.45 3.50
CA GLY A 137 0.42 8.12 4.66
C GLY A 137 -0.42 9.25 5.27
N THR A 138 -1.66 9.47 4.82
CA THR A 138 -2.45 10.64 5.24
C THR A 138 -3.87 10.32 5.70
N GLU A 139 -4.15 9.06 5.98
CA GLU A 139 -5.47 8.63 6.44
C GLU A 139 -5.74 9.04 7.90
N LEU A 140 -4.66 9.15 8.70
CA LEU A 140 -4.72 9.58 10.10
C LEU A 140 -4.16 10.99 10.26
N PRO A 141 -4.80 11.87 11.05
CA PRO A 141 -4.33 13.25 11.25
C PRO A 141 -2.89 13.35 11.77
N GLU A 142 -2.50 12.50 12.71
CA GLU A 142 -1.16 12.45 13.28
C GLU A 142 -0.10 12.03 12.26
N ALA A 143 -0.44 11.15 11.32
CA ALA A 143 0.45 10.67 10.28
C ALA A 143 0.92 11.78 9.35
N VAL A 144 0.08 12.80 9.12
CA VAL A 144 0.42 13.95 8.26
C VAL A 144 1.69 14.66 8.73
N PHE A 145 1.92 14.70 10.04
CA PHE A 145 3.08 15.36 10.64
C PHE A 145 4.34 14.46 10.67
N CYS A 146 4.20 13.19 10.33
CA CYS A 146 5.28 12.19 10.30
C CYS A 146 5.62 11.71 8.87
N LEU A 147 4.99 12.27 7.82
CA LEU A 147 5.12 11.81 6.45
C LEU A 147 6.57 11.68 5.98
N ALA A 148 7.39 12.71 6.20
CA ALA A 148 8.79 12.70 5.76
C ALA A 148 9.63 11.67 6.53
N ASP A 149 9.34 11.46 7.81
CA ASP A 149 10.02 10.47 8.63
C ASP A 149 9.64 9.05 8.18
N MET A 150 8.37 8.78 7.96
CA MET A 150 7.88 7.50 7.44
C MET A 150 8.47 7.17 6.06
N ALA A 151 8.47 8.15 5.15
CA ALA A 151 9.04 8.01 3.81
C ALA A 151 10.56 7.75 3.82
N GLY A 152 11.26 8.12 4.89
CA GLY A 152 12.69 7.87 5.06
C GLY A 152 13.06 6.41 5.35
N ASN A 153 12.10 5.48 5.49
CA ASN A 153 12.41 4.04 5.53
C ASN A 153 12.88 3.57 4.16
N GLY A 154 14.00 2.84 4.11
CA GLY A 154 14.65 2.44 2.85
C GLY A 154 13.86 1.47 1.97
N ARG A 155 12.76 0.89 2.47
CA ARG A 155 11.87 0.01 1.71
C ARG A 155 10.69 0.78 1.09
N VAL A 156 10.43 2.00 1.55
CA VAL A 156 9.36 2.84 1.00
C VAL A 156 9.77 3.38 -0.36
N ASP A 157 8.98 3.09 -1.39
CA ASP A 157 9.18 3.55 -2.76
C ASP A 157 7.99 4.34 -3.32
N GLY A 158 7.03 4.68 -2.46
CA GLY A 158 5.91 5.52 -2.84
C GLY A 158 5.06 5.99 -1.66
N LEU A 159 4.51 7.20 -1.80
CA LEU A 159 3.49 7.76 -0.93
C LEU A 159 2.22 8.05 -1.73
N THR A 160 1.08 7.71 -1.15
CA THR A 160 -0.22 8.18 -1.64
C THR A 160 -1.01 8.84 -0.52
N TRP A 161 -2.01 9.64 -0.86
CA TRP A 161 -2.85 10.32 0.11
C TRP A 161 -4.28 9.78 0.09
N GLY A 162 -4.89 9.61 1.26
CA GLY A 162 -6.26 9.16 1.45
C GLY A 162 -7.13 10.30 1.98
N ALA A 163 -8.11 10.75 1.20
CA ALA A 163 -9.02 11.82 1.63
C ALA A 163 -10.28 11.28 2.30
N GLU A 164 -10.62 10.02 2.06
CA GLU A 164 -11.86 9.42 2.55
C GLU A 164 -11.75 9.16 4.06
N ASP A 165 -10.77 8.35 4.47
CA ASP A 165 -10.53 8.03 5.87
C ASP A 165 -10.17 9.28 6.68
N LEU A 166 -9.31 10.15 6.14
CA LEU A 166 -8.99 11.42 6.78
C LEU A 166 -10.23 12.27 7.05
N ALA A 167 -11.20 12.30 6.13
CA ALA A 167 -12.44 13.03 6.34
C ALA A 167 -13.27 12.43 7.49
N GLY A 168 -13.28 11.10 7.61
CA GLY A 168 -13.89 10.38 8.72
C GLY A 168 -13.23 10.75 10.05
N GLU A 169 -11.91 10.66 10.14
CA GLU A 169 -11.13 10.99 11.35
C GLU A 169 -11.30 12.46 11.79
N LEU A 170 -11.40 13.37 10.82
CA LEU A 170 -11.65 14.79 11.10
C LEU A 170 -13.12 15.11 11.47
N GLY A 171 -14.03 14.17 11.31
CA GLY A 171 -15.47 14.43 11.41
C GLY A 171 -15.97 15.45 10.38
N ALA A 172 -15.33 15.51 9.22
CA ALA A 172 -15.60 16.50 8.19
C ALA A 172 -16.95 16.24 7.51
N ARG A 173 -17.80 17.25 7.44
CA ARG A 173 -19.11 17.16 6.76
C ARG A 173 -19.00 17.11 5.24
N ALA A 174 -17.90 17.64 4.70
CA ALA A 174 -17.60 17.64 3.27
C ALA A 174 -16.09 17.71 3.05
N LYS A 175 -15.62 17.12 1.97
CA LYS A 175 -14.21 17.21 1.51
C LYS A 175 -14.00 18.33 0.50
N ARG A 176 -15.06 18.73 -0.18
CA ARG A 176 -15.06 19.71 -1.28
C ARG A 176 -16.13 20.77 -1.03
N ASN A 177 -15.89 21.95 -1.57
CA ASN A 177 -16.88 23.03 -1.62
C ASN A 177 -17.91 22.80 -2.75
N ALA A 178 -18.84 23.76 -2.92
CA ALA A 178 -19.89 23.70 -3.93
C ALA A 178 -19.34 23.63 -5.40
N GLU A 179 -18.15 24.17 -5.62
CA GLU A 179 -17.47 24.17 -6.92
C GLU A 179 -16.63 22.89 -7.16
N GLY A 180 -16.71 21.91 -6.23
CA GLY A 180 -15.97 20.65 -6.34
C GLY A 180 -14.49 20.74 -5.95
N VAL A 181 -14.03 21.87 -5.42
CA VAL A 181 -12.64 22.09 -5.00
C VAL A 181 -12.45 21.54 -3.58
N TYR A 182 -11.36 20.81 -3.34
CA TYR A 182 -11.01 20.34 -2.00
C TYR A 182 -10.85 21.50 -1.03
N LEU A 183 -11.39 21.34 0.18
CA LEU A 183 -11.19 22.28 1.29
C LEU A 183 -9.70 22.32 1.67
N ASP A 184 -9.29 23.43 2.30
CA ASP A 184 -7.87 23.75 2.51
C ASP A 184 -7.11 22.67 3.29
N VAL A 185 -7.71 22.03 4.28
CA VAL A 185 -7.08 20.94 5.02
C VAL A 185 -6.68 19.77 4.09
N PHE A 186 -7.56 19.37 3.18
CA PHE A 186 -7.25 18.29 2.23
C PHE A 186 -6.22 18.70 1.17
N ARG A 187 -6.23 19.97 0.76
CA ARG A 187 -5.22 20.52 -0.15
C ARG A 187 -3.85 20.58 0.52
N PHE A 188 -3.80 21.01 1.78
CA PHE A 188 -2.58 21.01 2.59
C PHE A 188 -2.00 19.61 2.72
N VAL A 189 -2.82 18.62 3.13
CA VAL A 189 -2.41 17.24 3.32
C VAL A 189 -1.87 16.62 2.01
N ARG A 190 -2.57 16.84 0.89
CA ARG A 190 -2.11 16.38 -0.41
C ARG A 190 -0.76 16.98 -0.80
N SER A 191 -0.57 18.28 -0.55
CA SER A 191 0.69 18.94 -0.84
C SER A 191 1.82 18.48 0.08
N SER A 192 1.52 18.23 1.36
CA SER A 192 2.49 17.68 2.32
C SER A 192 2.95 16.28 1.92
N CYS A 193 2.03 15.43 1.43
CA CYS A 193 2.37 14.10 0.90
C CYS A 193 3.37 14.20 -0.25
N LEU A 194 3.12 15.07 -1.24
CA LEU A 194 4.04 15.29 -2.36
C LEU A 194 5.41 15.82 -1.89
N LEU A 195 5.42 16.78 -0.97
CA LEU A 195 6.67 17.34 -0.45
C LEU A 195 7.49 16.30 0.30
N ALA A 196 6.84 15.45 1.10
CA ALA A 196 7.50 14.39 1.83
C ALA A 196 8.10 13.33 0.88
N ALA A 197 7.36 12.93 -0.16
CA ALA A 197 7.83 12.00 -1.16
C ALA A 197 9.06 12.54 -1.90
N VAL A 198 8.99 13.76 -2.41
CA VAL A 198 10.12 14.38 -3.13
C VAL A 198 11.34 14.58 -2.23
N ALA A 199 11.15 14.96 -0.97
CA ALA A 199 12.26 15.13 -0.02
C ALA A 199 13.02 13.82 0.26
N ASN A 200 12.34 12.68 0.17
CA ASN A 200 12.91 11.35 0.38
C ASN A 200 13.22 10.60 -0.95
N GLN A 201 12.98 11.22 -2.10
CA GLN A 201 13.22 10.64 -3.43
C GLN A 201 12.37 9.37 -3.73
N VAL A 202 11.15 9.33 -3.22
CA VAL A 202 10.17 8.25 -3.39
C VAL A 202 8.92 8.74 -4.11
#